data_40ec8dfea8b8d9d6a33d06c569312fee
#
_entry.id   40ec8dfea8b8d9d6a33d06c569312fee
#
_cell.length_a   1.000
_cell.length_b   1.000
_cell.length_c   1.000
_cell.angle_alpha   90.00
_cell.angle_beta   90.00
_cell.angle_gamma   90.00
#
_symmetry.space_group_name_H-M   'P 1'
#
loop_
_entity.id
_entity.type
_entity.pdbx_description
1 polymer ?
#
loop_
_entity_poly.entity_id
_entity_poly.type
_entity_poly.pdbx_seq_one_letter_code
_entity_poly.pdbx_strand_id
1 'polypeptide(L)'
;MAFYQVNRLKLDTENSVFVSIGGTFSNLQIAGIMRHYANANAVDCFDNDLAGRVYGIRMAGLVDGLHLNVVRTSENIRITIKDKEICLDPDKVSVKELSKHLPLSNRVRQWKPPEEYKDWNDVVLRRPYIQKNQQNKFQRDAAMAERRKGLKQ
;
A
#
# COMPACT_ATOMS: atom_id res chain seq x y z
N MET A 1 5.28 -1.72 -16.75
CA MET A 1 5.19 -2.64 -15.58
C MET A 1 6.51 -2.71 -14.82
N ALA A 2 6.79 -1.70 -14.00
CA ALA A 2 8.05 -1.56 -13.27
C ALA A 2 8.34 -2.74 -12.32
N PHE A 3 7.33 -3.26 -11.60
CA PHE A 3 7.48 -4.46 -10.76
C PHE A 3 8.10 -5.65 -11.51
N TYR A 4 7.53 -5.99 -12.68
CA TYR A 4 8.05 -7.09 -13.50
C TYR A 4 9.49 -6.84 -13.95
N GLN A 5 9.79 -5.62 -14.40
CA GLN A 5 11.13 -5.26 -14.87
C GLN A 5 12.19 -5.47 -13.79
N VAL A 6 11.89 -5.09 -12.54
CA VAL A 6 12.81 -5.23 -11.40
C VAL A 6 12.96 -6.68 -10.95
N ASN A 7 11.86 -7.45 -10.98
CA ASN A 7 11.79 -8.74 -10.30
C ASN A 7 11.78 -9.96 -11.26
N ARG A 8 11.84 -9.77 -12.57
CA ARG A 8 11.67 -10.84 -13.57
C ARG A 8 12.47 -12.11 -13.36
N LEU A 9 13.69 -11.99 -12.81
CA LEU A 9 14.56 -13.13 -12.55
C LEU A 9 14.18 -13.90 -11.27
N LYS A 10 13.28 -13.36 -10.45
CA LYS A 10 12.78 -13.95 -9.22
C LYS A 10 11.35 -14.46 -9.34
N LEU A 11 10.72 -14.23 -10.49
CA LEU A 11 9.31 -14.56 -10.74
C LEU A 11 9.22 -15.89 -11.45
N ASP A 12 8.32 -16.75 -10.97
CA ASP A 12 7.84 -17.90 -11.74
C ASP A 12 6.83 -17.42 -12.78
N THR A 13 7.32 -17.05 -13.95
CA THR A 13 6.49 -16.47 -15.01
C THR A 13 5.59 -17.50 -15.69
N GLU A 14 5.90 -18.78 -15.61
CA GLU A 14 5.08 -19.86 -16.20
C GLU A 14 3.82 -20.11 -15.39
N ASN A 15 3.89 -19.95 -14.05
CA ASN A 15 2.78 -20.16 -13.13
C ASN A 15 2.21 -18.86 -12.56
N SER A 16 2.48 -17.72 -13.19
CA SER A 16 2.03 -16.42 -12.71
C SER A 16 1.24 -15.65 -13.75
N VAL A 17 0.19 -14.98 -13.29
CA VAL A 17 -0.58 -14.03 -14.10
C VAL A 17 -0.38 -12.62 -13.55
N PHE A 18 -0.01 -11.70 -14.43
CA PHE A 18 0.23 -10.31 -14.06
C PHE A 18 -0.99 -9.47 -14.43
N VAL A 19 -1.63 -8.87 -13.44
CA VAL A 19 -2.81 -8.03 -13.63
C VAL A 19 -2.46 -6.59 -13.28
N SER A 20 -2.65 -5.67 -14.24
CA SER A 20 -2.59 -4.23 -13.99
C SER A 20 -4.02 -3.71 -13.89
N ILE A 21 -4.35 -3.13 -12.75
CA ILE A 21 -5.71 -2.62 -12.46
C ILE A 21 -5.83 -1.09 -12.62
N GLY A 22 -4.75 -0.41 -13.01
CA GLY A 22 -4.73 1.00 -13.36
C GLY A 22 -5.37 1.92 -12.30
N GLY A 23 -4.59 2.51 -11.43
CA GLY A 23 -5.07 3.45 -10.40
C GLY A 23 -5.99 2.79 -9.35
N THR A 24 -7.27 3.19 -9.31
CA THR A 24 -8.24 2.68 -8.32
C THR A 24 -8.99 1.47 -8.85
N PHE A 25 -8.95 0.35 -8.14
CA PHE A 25 -9.75 -0.82 -8.50
C PHE A 25 -11.15 -0.80 -7.86
N SER A 26 -12.11 -1.42 -8.53
CA SER A 26 -13.40 -1.76 -7.94
C SER A 26 -13.39 -3.14 -7.29
N ASN A 27 -14.29 -3.36 -6.32
CA ASN A 27 -14.46 -4.66 -5.70
C ASN A 27 -14.81 -5.75 -6.73
N LEU A 28 -15.60 -5.39 -7.77
CA LEU A 28 -16.00 -6.32 -8.83
C LEU A 28 -14.80 -6.77 -9.69
N GLN A 29 -13.83 -5.90 -9.93
CA GLN A 29 -12.60 -6.28 -10.67
C GLN A 29 -11.82 -7.35 -9.92
N ILE A 30 -11.54 -7.15 -8.63
CA ILE A 30 -10.81 -8.13 -7.82
C ILE A 30 -11.63 -9.42 -7.69
N ALA A 31 -12.93 -9.33 -7.39
CA ALA A 31 -13.80 -10.50 -7.30
C ALA A 31 -13.85 -11.29 -8.63
N GLY A 32 -13.89 -10.62 -9.77
CA GLY A 32 -13.83 -11.24 -11.10
C GLY A 32 -12.51 -11.98 -11.34
N ILE A 33 -11.38 -11.36 -11.03
CA ILE A 33 -10.05 -11.96 -11.13
C ILE A 33 -9.97 -13.22 -10.25
N MET A 34 -10.35 -13.10 -8.98
CA MET A 34 -10.28 -14.21 -8.03
C MET A 34 -11.26 -15.35 -8.35
N ARG A 35 -12.38 -15.05 -8.98
CA ARG A 35 -13.29 -16.10 -9.49
C ARG A 35 -12.67 -16.86 -10.65
N HIS A 36 -12.01 -16.15 -11.57
CA HIS A 36 -11.35 -16.77 -12.71
C HIS A 36 -10.14 -17.62 -12.29
N TYR A 37 -9.40 -17.16 -11.27
CA TYR A 37 -8.24 -17.84 -10.71
C TYR A 37 -8.51 -18.31 -9.26
N ALA A 38 -9.56 -19.11 -9.07
CA ALA A 38 -10.09 -19.46 -7.75
C ALA A 38 -9.06 -20.10 -6.79
N ASN A 39 -8.11 -20.87 -7.34
CA ASN A 39 -7.08 -21.57 -6.57
C ASN A 39 -5.76 -20.80 -6.48
N ALA A 40 -5.66 -19.62 -7.10
CA ALA A 40 -4.44 -18.84 -7.08
C ALA A 40 -4.24 -18.12 -5.73
N ASN A 41 -2.98 -17.96 -5.34
CA ASN A 41 -2.59 -17.00 -4.33
C ASN A 41 -2.40 -15.64 -4.99
N ALA A 42 -2.85 -14.59 -4.33
CA ALA A 42 -2.68 -13.23 -4.81
C ALA A 42 -1.39 -12.62 -4.25
N VAL A 43 -0.71 -11.80 -5.06
CA VAL A 43 0.43 -11.01 -4.61
C VAL A 43 0.11 -9.53 -4.82
N ASP A 44 0.07 -8.78 -3.72
CA ASP A 44 -0.09 -7.34 -3.69
C ASP A 44 1.27 -6.67 -3.96
N CYS A 45 1.38 -6.00 -5.10
CA CYS A 45 2.57 -5.23 -5.50
C CYS A 45 2.30 -3.71 -5.50
N PHE A 46 1.34 -3.25 -4.70
CA PHE A 46 0.99 -1.83 -4.57
C PHE A 46 2.11 -1.00 -3.93
N ASP A 47 2.00 0.31 -4.08
CA ASP A 47 2.96 1.28 -3.57
C ASP A 47 3.12 1.25 -2.04
N ASN A 48 4.22 1.84 -1.53
CA ASN A 48 4.49 1.96 -0.10
C ASN A 48 3.73 3.12 0.57
N ASP A 49 3.01 3.95 -0.19
CA ASP A 49 2.22 5.04 0.37
C ASP A 49 0.93 4.53 1.06
N LEU A 50 0.22 5.45 1.74
CA LEU A 50 -1.02 5.10 2.44
C LEU A 50 -2.08 4.53 1.49
N ALA A 51 -2.18 5.05 0.27
CA ALA A 51 -3.15 4.55 -0.72
C ALA A 51 -2.86 3.10 -1.09
N GLY A 52 -1.60 2.76 -1.40
CA GLY A 52 -1.18 1.39 -1.69
C GLY A 52 -1.38 0.44 -0.50
N ARG A 53 -1.17 0.91 0.74
CA ARG A 53 -1.46 0.11 1.94
C ARG A 53 -2.97 -0.13 2.13
N VAL A 54 -3.80 0.88 1.90
CA VAL A 54 -5.27 0.75 1.92
C VAL A 54 -5.75 -0.22 0.84
N TYR A 55 -5.18 -0.16 -0.37
CA TYR A 55 -5.48 -1.13 -1.41
C TYR A 55 -5.09 -2.55 -1.02
N GLY A 56 -3.94 -2.74 -0.39
CA GLY A 56 -3.52 -4.05 0.11
C GLY A 56 -4.51 -4.66 1.10
N ILE A 57 -4.99 -3.90 2.09
CA ILE A 57 -5.98 -4.40 3.06
C ILE A 57 -7.35 -4.67 2.40
N ARG A 58 -7.80 -3.83 1.45
CA ARG A 58 -9.04 -4.07 0.70
C ARG A 58 -8.95 -5.34 -0.14
N MET A 59 -7.83 -5.54 -0.83
CA MET A 59 -7.58 -6.75 -1.61
C MET A 59 -7.58 -7.99 -0.72
N ALA A 60 -6.91 -7.95 0.44
CA ALA A 60 -6.89 -9.07 1.38
C ALA A 60 -8.31 -9.43 1.85
N GLY A 61 -9.13 -8.44 2.21
CA GLY A 61 -10.52 -8.68 2.55
C GLY A 61 -11.31 -9.31 1.41
N LEU A 62 -11.22 -8.76 0.19
CA LEU A 62 -11.97 -9.24 -0.97
C LEU A 62 -11.60 -10.68 -1.38
N VAL A 63 -10.33 -11.06 -1.26
CA VAL A 63 -9.88 -12.44 -1.52
C VAL A 63 -10.52 -13.42 -0.54
N ASP A 64 -10.80 -12.97 0.68
CA ASP A 64 -11.49 -13.76 1.72
C ASP A 64 -13.01 -13.55 1.71
N GLY A 65 -13.57 -12.92 0.67
CA GLY A 65 -15.00 -12.66 0.55
C GLY A 65 -15.53 -11.60 1.51
N LEU A 66 -14.66 -10.81 2.13
CA LEU A 66 -15.02 -9.72 3.03
C LEU A 66 -15.09 -8.39 2.27
N HIS A 67 -16.22 -7.71 2.35
CA HIS A 67 -16.39 -6.37 1.80
C HIS A 67 -16.01 -5.34 2.86
N LEU A 68 -14.79 -4.78 2.74
CA LEU A 68 -14.30 -3.74 3.63
C LEU A 68 -14.73 -2.36 3.11
N ASN A 69 -15.44 -1.61 3.91
CA ASN A 69 -15.61 -0.18 3.70
C ASN A 69 -14.48 0.55 4.43
N VAL A 70 -13.60 1.22 3.70
CA VAL A 70 -12.42 1.88 4.26
C VAL A 70 -12.53 3.38 4.03
N VAL A 71 -12.57 4.13 5.11
CA VAL A 71 -12.70 5.59 5.11
C VAL A 71 -11.53 6.21 5.87
N ARG A 72 -10.89 7.19 5.26
CA ARG A 72 -9.90 8.01 5.94
C ARG A 72 -10.62 9.12 6.72
N THR A 73 -10.31 9.22 8.01
CA THR A 73 -10.69 10.36 8.85
C THR A 73 -9.49 11.29 9.04
N SER A 74 -9.63 12.35 9.81
CA SER A 74 -8.53 13.26 10.17
C SER A 74 -7.40 12.56 10.94
N GLU A 75 -7.73 11.56 11.76
CA GLU A 75 -6.81 10.96 12.71
C GLU A 75 -6.48 9.49 12.41
N ASN A 76 -7.39 8.76 11.75
CA ASN A 76 -7.24 7.32 11.56
C ASN A 76 -7.84 6.83 10.23
N ILE A 77 -7.65 5.54 9.98
CA ILE A 77 -8.31 4.79 8.92
C ILE A 77 -9.37 3.92 9.58
N ARG A 78 -10.63 4.24 9.29
CA ARG A 78 -11.79 3.48 9.75
C ARG A 78 -12.13 2.41 8.73
N ILE A 79 -12.25 1.18 9.20
CA ILE A 79 -12.62 0.01 8.41
C ILE A 79 -13.90 -0.55 8.99
N THR A 80 -14.96 -0.61 8.17
CA THR A 80 -16.24 -1.17 8.58
C THR A 80 -16.51 -2.46 7.81
N ILE A 81 -16.92 -3.51 8.53
CA ILE A 81 -17.26 -4.84 7.99
C ILE A 81 -18.52 -5.31 8.71
N LYS A 82 -19.65 -5.35 7.98
CA LYS A 82 -20.96 -5.59 8.61
C LYS A 82 -21.15 -4.63 9.80
N ASP A 83 -21.32 -5.16 11.01
CA ASP A 83 -21.54 -4.41 12.24
C ASP A 83 -20.25 -4.16 13.05
N LYS A 84 -19.08 -4.54 12.51
CA LYS A 84 -17.78 -4.37 13.17
C LYS A 84 -17.05 -3.18 12.61
N GLU A 85 -16.56 -2.32 13.49
CA GLU A 85 -15.68 -1.19 13.17
C GLU A 85 -14.28 -1.42 13.75
N ILE A 86 -13.25 -1.12 12.94
CA ILE A 86 -11.83 -1.21 13.28
C ILE A 86 -11.21 0.13 12.92
N CYS A 87 -10.49 0.75 13.85
CA CYS A 87 -9.73 1.97 13.62
C CYS A 87 -8.23 1.66 13.65
N LEU A 88 -7.53 2.00 12.57
CA LEU A 88 -6.09 1.83 12.47
C LEU A 88 -5.40 3.19 12.33
N ASP A 89 -4.26 3.32 12.99
CA ASP A 89 -3.33 4.43 12.76
C ASP A 89 -2.89 4.42 11.27
N PRO A 90 -2.92 5.56 10.56
CA PRO A 90 -2.48 5.63 9.16
C PRO A 90 -1.08 5.05 8.93
N ASP A 91 -0.17 5.18 9.88
CA ASP A 91 1.20 4.65 9.76
C ASP A 91 1.29 3.14 9.97
N LYS A 92 0.28 2.53 10.61
CA LYS A 92 0.21 1.10 10.90
C LYS A 92 -0.67 0.31 9.94
N VAL A 93 -1.33 0.98 8.97
CA VAL A 93 -2.19 0.29 8.00
C VAL A 93 -1.39 -0.78 7.25
N SER A 94 -1.76 -2.04 7.46
CA SER A 94 -1.15 -3.20 6.79
C SER A 94 -2.07 -4.41 6.89
N VAL A 95 -1.87 -5.40 6.01
CA VAL A 95 -2.59 -6.69 6.10
C VAL A 95 -2.28 -7.38 7.42
N LYS A 96 -1.03 -7.31 7.89
CA LYS A 96 -0.61 -7.86 9.20
C LYS A 96 -1.35 -7.21 10.37
N GLU A 97 -1.55 -5.90 10.34
CA GLU A 97 -2.29 -5.22 11.42
C GLU A 97 -3.77 -5.59 11.35
N LEU A 98 -4.36 -5.62 10.16
CA LEU A 98 -5.75 -6.01 9.96
C LEU A 98 -6.00 -7.47 10.42
N SER A 99 -5.07 -8.39 10.20
CA SER A 99 -5.19 -9.79 10.61
C SER A 99 -5.27 -10.01 12.13
N LYS A 100 -4.86 -9.03 12.95
CA LYS A 100 -5.09 -9.07 14.39
C LYS A 100 -6.56 -8.90 14.78
N HIS A 101 -7.34 -8.31 13.91
CA HIS A 101 -8.76 -7.98 14.15
C HIS A 101 -9.71 -8.88 13.39
N LEU A 102 -9.24 -9.51 12.29
CA LEU A 102 -10.02 -10.33 11.39
C LEU A 102 -9.28 -11.64 11.06
N PRO A 103 -10.00 -12.77 10.96
CA PRO A 103 -9.42 -14.03 10.52
C PRO A 103 -9.18 -14.01 9.01
N LEU A 104 -8.11 -13.37 8.57
CA LEU A 104 -7.72 -13.35 7.16
C LEU A 104 -6.97 -14.63 6.81
N SER A 105 -7.22 -15.16 5.62
CA SER A 105 -6.44 -16.24 5.04
C SER A 105 -5.05 -15.75 4.62
N ASN A 106 -4.10 -16.67 4.49
CA ASN A 106 -2.74 -16.36 4.00
C ASN A 106 -2.68 -16.36 2.45
N ARG A 107 -3.81 -16.23 1.76
CA ARG A 107 -3.87 -16.23 0.28
C ARG A 107 -3.35 -14.95 -0.35
N VAL A 108 -3.21 -13.87 0.41
CA VAL A 108 -2.62 -12.62 -0.07
C VAL A 108 -1.25 -12.42 0.55
N ARG A 109 -0.24 -12.38 -0.30
CA ARG A 109 1.13 -11.99 0.06
C ARG A 109 1.38 -10.57 -0.40
N GLN A 110 2.21 -9.85 0.34
CA GLN A 110 2.63 -8.50 -0.03
C GLN A 110 4.07 -8.55 -0.54
N TRP A 111 4.27 -8.01 -1.74
CA TRP A 111 5.60 -7.81 -2.29
C TRP A 111 5.75 -6.32 -2.62
N LYS A 112 6.22 -5.60 -1.64
CA LYS A 112 6.36 -4.14 -1.69
C LYS A 112 7.70 -3.71 -2.29
N PRO A 113 7.78 -2.48 -2.86
CA PRO A 113 9.06 -1.85 -3.14
C PRO A 113 9.93 -1.81 -1.87
N PRO A 114 11.28 -1.76 -1.99
CA PRO A 114 12.13 -1.49 -0.85
C PRO A 114 11.71 -0.21 -0.11
N GLU A 115 11.88 -0.15 1.22
CA GLU A 115 11.34 0.91 2.07
C GLU A 115 11.77 2.32 1.65
N GLU A 116 12.95 2.46 1.06
CA GLU A 116 13.48 3.72 0.56
C GLU A 116 12.77 4.23 -0.70
N TYR A 117 11.90 3.42 -1.35
CA TYR A 117 11.16 3.79 -2.56
C TYR A 117 9.67 3.83 -2.30
N LYS A 118 9.01 4.82 -2.89
CA LYS A 118 7.55 4.93 -2.81
C LYS A 118 6.86 3.84 -3.64
N ASP A 119 7.34 3.63 -4.85
CA ASP A 119 6.76 2.72 -5.82
C ASP A 119 7.83 1.99 -6.64
N TRP A 120 7.41 1.02 -7.46
CA TRP A 120 8.30 0.24 -8.31
C TRP A 120 8.93 1.05 -9.44
N ASN A 121 8.29 2.12 -9.88
CA ASN A 121 8.84 3.01 -10.90
C ASN A 121 10.02 3.81 -10.34
N ASP A 122 9.92 4.25 -9.08
CA ASP A 122 11.03 4.89 -8.37
C ASP A 122 12.22 3.93 -8.20
N VAL A 123 11.99 2.63 -8.01
CA VAL A 123 13.05 1.61 -7.97
C VAL A 123 13.77 1.55 -9.32
N VAL A 124 13.03 1.47 -10.43
CA VAL A 124 13.61 1.47 -11.79
C VAL A 124 14.42 2.73 -12.05
N LEU A 125 13.91 3.88 -11.65
CA LEU A 125 14.54 5.18 -11.86
C LEU A 125 15.60 5.52 -10.80
N ARG A 126 15.83 4.66 -9.81
CA ARG A 126 16.75 4.88 -8.69
C ARG A 126 16.49 6.22 -7.95
N ARG A 127 15.20 6.52 -7.67
CA ARG A 127 14.76 7.75 -7.01
C ARG A 127 14.21 7.47 -5.62
N PRO A 128 15.04 7.29 -4.58
CA PRO A 128 14.57 6.95 -3.25
C PRO A 128 13.74 8.06 -2.63
N TYR A 129 12.60 7.70 -2.05
CA TYR A 129 11.63 8.61 -1.43
C TYR A 129 12.17 9.25 -0.14
N ILE A 130 12.97 8.51 0.62
CA ILE A 130 13.55 8.97 1.90
C ILE A 130 14.45 10.18 1.70
N GLN A 131 15.26 10.22 0.63
CA GLN A 131 16.08 11.39 0.32
C GLN A 131 15.24 12.64 0.06
N LYS A 132 14.09 12.49 -0.60
CA LYS A 132 13.18 13.61 -0.88
C LYS A 132 12.54 14.17 0.40
N ASN A 133 12.17 13.30 1.34
CA ASN A 133 11.62 13.71 2.62
C ASN A 133 12.66 14.32 3.56
N GLN A 134 13.89 13.82 3.55
CA GLN A 134 15.00 14.41 4.30
C GLN A 134 15.35 15.80 3.77
N GLN A 135 15.44 15.99 2.45
CA GLN A 135 15.68 17.31 1.85
C GLN A 135 14.56 18.30 2.20
N ASN A 136 13.30 17.87 2.12
CA ASN A 136 12.15 18.70 2.51
C ASN A 136 12.16 19.04 4.01
N LYS A 137 12.59 18.12 4.87
CA LYS A 137 12.73 18.35 6.32
C LYS A 137 13.86 19.37 6.58
N PHE A 138 15.04 19.18 5.98
CA PHE A 138 16.15 20.11 6.10
C PHE A 138 15.78 21.52 5.63
N GLN A 139 15.06 21.64 4.49
CA GLN A 139 14.60 22.95 3.99
C GLN A 139 13.60 23.61 4.93
N ARG A 140 12.66 22.83 5.52
CA ARG A 140 11.70 23.35 6.51
C ARG A 140 12.38 23.77 7.80
N ASP A 141 13.32 22.99 8.30
CA ASP A 141 14.05 23.29 9.53
C ASP A 141 14.96 24.53 9.35
N ALA A 142 15.60 24.67 8.19
CA ALA A 142 16.38 25.87 7.82
C ALA A 142 15.49 27.12 7.75
N ALA A 143 14.34 27.04 7.06
CA ALA A 143 13.39 28.15 6.96
C ALA A 143 12.80 28.55 8.32
N MET A 144 12.54 27.61 9.22
CA MET A 144 12.12 27.91 10.58
C MET A 144 13.23 28.57 11.41
N ALA A 145 14.47 28.14 11.24
CA ALA A 145 15.61 28.72 11.93
C ALA A 145 15.86 30.20 11.50
N GLU A 146 15.71 30.50 10.21
CA GLU A 146 15.80 31.89 9.70
C GLU A 146 14.68 32.78 10.23
N ARG A 147 13.42 32.28 10.25
CA ARG A 147 12.30 33.04 10.84
C ARG A 147 12.50 33.35 12.32
N ARG A 148 13.09 32.44 13.09
CA ARG A 148 13.41 32.67 14.51
C ARG A 148 14.52 33.71 14.72
N LYS A 149 15.46 33.84 13.78
CA LYS A 149 16.51 34.89 13.85
C LYS A 149 15.96 36.28 13.51
N GLY A 150 15.05 36.38 12.53
CA GLY A 150 14.41 37.65 12.16
C GLY A 150 13.42 38.21 13.17
N LEU A 151 12.93 37.40 14.14
CA LEU A 151 12.04 37.86 15.22
C LEU A 151 12.79 38.36 16.47
N LYS A 152 14.13 38.36 16.46
CA LYS A 152 14.97 38.83 17.59
C LYS A 152 15.69 40.16 17.29
N GLN A 153 15.33 40.81 16.20
CA GLN A 153 15.71 42.20 15.89
C GLN A 153 14.48 43.10 16.04
#